data_80bbdd3402ac726c31a60c9464dedf02
#
_entry.id   80bbdd3402ac726c31a60c9464dedf02
#
_cell.length_a   1.000
_cell.length_b   1.000
_cell.length_c   1.000
_cell.angle_alpha   90.00
_cell.angle_beta   90.00
_cell.angle_gamma   90.00
#
_symmetry.space_group_name_H-M   'P 1'
#
loop_
_entity.id
_entity.type
_entity.pdbx_description
1 polymer ?
#
loop_
_entity_poly.entity_id
_entity_poly.type
_entity_poly.pdbx_seq_one_letter_code
_entity_poly.pdbx_strand_id
1 'polypeptide(L)'
;MHAFVYCLQRALLPALFGMLFATSSLAAPRPPNVILIISDDQGWRDLRCLGREEIITPNLDRLAREGVRATSFYVTWPACTPSRGSVLTGRYPQRNGLYDMVRNDMVNFGHRYSPAEYAVSPEMTLGLDPREVTLGDALKRAGYATGCVGKWDMGQARRYLPLQRGFDFFYGHGNNGIDYYTHERYGVPSLFRGNQRTEEDKGTYVTDVFRREALRFVREQKAKPFFLYLAFNAPHGASSFAPDSEKKPGEKKEGVGVQVPEKYLKLYPNRDPKNGVTRYLAAVTCMDEAIGELLDTLRALGLERDTLVLFMSDNGGSGNGGNAPLKGGKSSMWEGGLRVPFLARWPGRLPANAVTDEFLTSLELFPTLLAATGAKPPAGVKLDGFDMTAVLQGKAKSPRAEMFWERRGDRAARVGNWKWVESARGGGLFDLATDLGEKNDLSKQKPDVAAQMKAKFTAWKREMDASEPRGPFRDY
;
A
#
# COMPACT_ATOMS: atom_id res chain seq x y z
N MET A 1 -11.03 110.14 0.47
CA MET A 1 -11.62 109.49 -0.69
C MET A 1 -11.09 108.06 -0.78
N HIS A 2 -11.95 107.11 -0.79
CA HIS A 2 -11.84 105.70 -0.42
C HIS A 2 -11.03 104.90 -1.45
N ALA A 3 -10.07 104.03 -0.98
CA ALA A 3 -9.46 103.00 -1.74
C ALA A 3 -9.76 101.65 -1.06
N PHE A 4 -10.45 100.76 -1.82
CA PHE A 4 -10.77 99.41 -1.41
C PHE A 4 -9.55 98.47 -1.67
N VAL A 5 -9.17 97.75 -0.61
CA VAL A 5 -8.18 96.67 -0.70
C VAL A 5 -8.90 95.34 -0.75
N TYR A 6 -8.74 94.58 -1.84
CA TYR A 6 -9.24 93.19 -1.96
C TYR A 6 -8.15 92.24 -1.44
N CYS A 7 -8.51 91.44 -0.42
CA CYS A 7 -7.71 90.39 0.13
C CYS A 7 -8.07 89.05 -0.55
N LEU A 8 -7.15 88.44 -1.31
CA LEU A 8 -7.30 87.13 -1.91
C LEU A 8 -6.89 86.06 -0.87
N GLN A 9 -7.84 85.29 -0.36
CA GLN A 9 -7.56 84.07 0.42
C GLN A 9 -7.37 82.89 -0.59
N ARG A 10 -6.14 82.33 -0.59
CA ARG A 10 -5.83 81.06 -1.26
C ARG A 10 -6.18 79.91 -0.30
N ALA A 11 -7.18 79.12 -0.63
CA ALA A 11 -7.49 77.87 0.06
C ALA A 11 -6.53 76.79 -0.42
N LEU A 12 -5.71 76.23 0.45
CA LEU A 12 -4.89 75.03 0.27
C LEU A 12 -5.77 73.81 0.57
N LEU A 13 -6.10 73.01 -0.45
CA LEU A 13 -6.65 71.68 -0.27
C LEU A 13 -5.51 70.68 0.03
N PRO A 14 -5.57 69.87 1.09
CA PRO A 14 -4.63 68.74 1.27
C PRO A 14 -5.10 67.57 0.39
N ALA A 15 -4.22 67.18 -0.55
CA ALA A 15 -4.40 65.92 -1.31
C ALA A 15 -4.14 64.75 -0.37
N LEU A 16 -5.22 64.08 0.08
CA LEU A 16 -5.11 62.77 0.74
C LEU A 16 -4.70 61.69 -0.30
N PHE A 17 -3.42 61.35 -0.32
CA PHE A 17 -2.93 60.19 -1.04
C PHE A 17 -3.35 58.94 -0.22
N GLY A 18 -4.46 58.31 -0.55
CA GLY A 18 -4.89 57.05 -0.01
C GLY A 18 -3.95 55.95 -0.50
N MET A 19 -2.96 55.52 0.31
CA MET A 19 -2.23 54.28 0.07
C MET A 19 -3.20 53.11 0.25
N LEU A 20 -3.69 52.54 -0.85
CA LEU A 20 -4.32 51.21 -0.89
C LEU A 20 -3.22 50.18 -0.54
N PHE A 21 -3.13 49.77 0.72
CA PHE A 21 -2.46 48.55 1.08
C PHE A 21 -3.29 47.38 0.52
N ALA A 22 -2.87 46.87 -0.62
CA ALA A 22 -3.33 45.57 -1.08
C ALA A 22 -2.87 44.53 -0.05
N THR A 23 -3.73 44.17 0.89
CA THR A 23 -3.53 43.03 1.75
C THR A 23 -3.56 41.81 0.84
N SER A 24 -2.40 41.35 0.40
CA SER A 24 -2.24 40.02 -0.18
C SER A 24 -2.73 39.05 0.87
N SER A 25 -3.97 38.62 0.77
CA SER A 25 -4.48 37.47 1.51
C SER A 25 -3.59 36.30 1.11
N LEU A 26 -2.64 35.95 1.96
CA LEU A 26 -1.92 34.69 1.85
C LEU A 26 -2.97 33.60 1.98
N ALA A 27 -3.44 33.12 0.84
CA ALA A 27 -4.32 31.96 0.82
C ALA A 27 -3.68 30.88 1.68
N ALA A 28 -4.46 30.30 2.60
CA ALA A 28 -3.97 29.21 3.44
C ALA A 28 -3.32 28.13 2.55
N PRO A 29 -2.15 27.61 2.93
CA PRO A 29 -1.46 26.62 2.10
C PRO A 29 -2.42 25.48 1.77
N ARG A 30 -2.52 25.14 0.48
CA ARG A 30 -3.37 24.04 0.00
C ARG A 30 -2.96 22.75 0.73
N PRO A 31 -3.90 21.97 1.29
CA PRO A 31 -3.59 20.66 1.81
C PRO A 31 -2.93 19.79 0.73
N PRO A 32 -1.91 18.98 1.08
CA PRO A 32 -1.17 18.20 0.11
C PRO A 32 -2.04 17.11 -0.53
N ASN A 33 -1.76 16.77 -1.78
CA ASN A 33 -2.24 15.54 -2.36
C ASN A 33 -1.50 14.34 -1.75
N VAL A 34 -2.13 13.18 -1.76
CA VAL A 34 -1.54 11.93 -1.28
C VAL A 34 -1.69 10.85 -2.34
N ILE A 35 -0.60 10.17 -2.66
CA ILE A 35 -0.60 8.98 -3.50
C ILE A 35 0.06 7.85 -2.71
N LEU A 36 -0.71 6.79 -2.45
CA LEU A 36 -0.22 5.56 -1.84
C LEU A 36 -0.19 4.46 -2.90
N ILE A 37 1.01 4.06 -3.29
CA ILE A 37 1.26 3.04 -4.32
C ILE A 37 1.60 1.73 -3.63
N ILE A 38 0.90 0.65 -4.00
CA ILE A 38 1.14 -0.68 -3.46
C ILE A 38 1.40 -1.66 -4.61
N SER A 39 2.53 -2.36 -4.57
CA SER A 39 2.80 -3.54 -5.39
C SER A 39 2.29 -4.80 -4.69
N ASP A 40 2.10 -5.88 -5.45
CA ASP A 40 1.54 -7.15 -4.98
C ASP A 40 2.61 -8.26 -5.05
N ASP A 41 2.98 -8.83 -3.90
CA ASP A 41 3.99 -9.89 -3.80
C ASP A 41 5.42 -9.48 -4.19
N GLN A 42 5.79 -8.22 -4.07
CA GLN A 42 7.14 -7.77 -4.38
C GLN A 42 8.07 -7.99 -3.18
N GLY A 43 9.21 -8.64 -3.42
CA GLY A 43 10.20 -8.92 -2.40
C GLY A 43 10.91 -7.66 -1.88
N TRP A 44 11.39 -7.74 -0.64
CA TRP A 44 12.09 -6.62 0.02
C TRP A 44 13.25 -6.05 -0.81
N ARG A 45 13.96 -6.91 -1.54
CA ARG A 45 15.12 -6.52 -2.34
C ARG A 45 14.77 -6.08 -3.77
N ASP A 46 13.54 -6.24 -4.23
CA ASP A 46 13.15 -6.16 -5.64
C ASP A 46 13.05 -4.74 -6.23
N LEU A 47 14.00 -3.91 -5.85
CA LEU A 47 14.34 -2.64 -6.48
C LEU A 47 15.86 -2.56 -6.64
N ARG A 48 16.33 -1.88 -7.69
CA ARG A 48 17.76 -1.71 -7.88
C ARG A 48 18.40 -0.94 -6.72
N CYS A 49 17.72 0.09 -6.21
CA CYS A 49 18.16 0.85 -5.03
C CYS A 49 18.15 0.05 -3.72
N LEU A 50 17.54 -1.15 -3.70
CA LEU A 50 17.57 -2.09 -2.59
C LEU A 50 18.52 -3.28 -2.82
N GLY A 51 19.28 -3.26 -3.93
CA GLY A 51 20.38 -4.18 -4.18
C GLY A 51 20.07 -5.34 -5.12
N ARG A 52 18.94 -5.33 -5.86
CA ARG A 52 18.73 -6.25 -6.97
C ARG A 52 19.23 -5.62 -8.26
N GLU A 53 20.50 -5.81 -8.57
CA GLU A 53 21.18 -5.13 -9.67
C GLU A 53 20.61 -5.46 -11.05
N GLU A 54 20.10 -6.68 -11.23
CA GLU A 54 19.53 -7.13 -12.51
C GLU A 54 18.15 -6.55 -12.82
N ILE A 55 17.47 -5.92 -11.85
CA ILE A 55 16.12 -5.37 -12.06
C ILE A 55 16.21 -3.94 -12.64
N ILE A 56 15.32 -3.62 -13.55
CA ILE A 56 15.27 -2.31 -14.21
C ILE A 56 14.14 -1.49 -13.58
N THR A 57 14.48 -0.60 -12.62
CA THR A 57 13.51 0.21 -11.85
C THR A 57 13.95 1.68 -11.75
N PRO A 58 14.22 2.37 -12.88
CA PRO A 58 14.78 3.73 -12.87
C PRO A 58 13.86 4.76 -12.18
N ASN A 59 12.54 4.58 -12.22
CA ASN A 59 11.58 5.51 -11.68
C ASN A 59 11.37 5.33 -10.16
N LEU A 60 11.33 4.09 -9.67
CA LEU A 60 11.35 3.80 -8.24
C LEU A 60 12.69 4.17 -7.60
N ASP A 61 13.81 3.99 -8.35
CA ASP A 61 15.11 4.48 -7.92
C ASP A 61 15.15 6.03 -7.89
N ARG A 62 14.47 6.70 -8.81
CA ARG A 62 14.27 8.16 -8.78
C ARG A 62 13.46 8.57 -7.56
N LEU A 63 12.35 7.87 -7.26
CA LEU A 63 11.54 8.10 -6.06
C LEU A 63 12.38 7.99 -4.79
N ALA A 64 13.26 7.00 -4.71
CA ALA A 64 14.19 6.80 -3.60
C ALA A 64 15.25 7.93 -3.50
N ARG A 65 15.82 8.35 -4.63
CA ARG A 65 16.81 9.45 -4.66
C ARG A 65 16.18 10.81 -4.31
N GLU A 66 14.94 11.03 -4.70
CA GLU A 66 14.21 12.29 -4.42
C GLU A 66 13.49 12.28 -3.06
N GLY A 67 13.64 11.19 -2.28
CA GLY A 67 12.95 10.99 -1.02
C GLY A 67 13.72 10.15 -0.01
N VAL A 68 12.96 9.41 0.79
CA VAL A 68 13.43 8.56 1.89
C VAL A 68 13.17 7.10 1.57
N ARG A 69 14.15 6.26 1.83
CA ARG A 69 14.07 4.80 1.77
C ARG A 69 14.12 4.24 3.20
N ALA A 70 13.08 3.53 3.63
CA ALA A 70 13.10 2.81 4.90
C ALA A 70 13.47 1.35 4.67
N THR A 71 14.56 0.90 5.30
CA THR A 71 15.07 -0.46 5.15
C THR A 71 14.48 -1.44 6.16
N SER A 72 13.81 -0.95 7.21
CA SER A 72 13.18 -1.73 8.29
C SER A 72 11.69 -1.44 8.38
N PHE A 73 10.96 -1.63 7.26
CA PHE A 73 9.52 -1.41 7.17
C PHE A 73 8.77 -2.74 7.06
N TYR A 74 7.72 -2.90 7.88
CA TYR A 74 7.00 -4.16 8.04
C TYR A 74 5.52 -4.03 7.75
N VAL A 75 4.95 -5.12 7.25
CA VAL A 75 3.51 -5.30 7.13
C VAL A 75 2.94 -6.05 8.33
N THR A 76 1.63 -5.96 8.54
CA THR A 76 0.94 -6.61 9.67
C THR A 76 0.67 -8.08 9.47
N TRP A 77 0.75 -8.55 8.23
CA TRP A 77 0.46 -9.93 7.88
C TRP A 77 1.20 -10.33 6.61
N PRO A 78 1.67 -11.57 6.48
CA PRO A 78 2.52 -11.98 5.36
C PRO A 78 1.72 -12.33 4.09
N ALA A 79 0.55 -11.73 3.86
CA ALA A 79 -0.20 -11.86 2.61
C ALA A 79 -1.26 -10.73 2.47
N CYS A 80 -1.81 -10.63 1.28
CA CYS A 80 -2.54 -9.48 0.71
C CYS A 80 -3.68 -8.92 1.57
N THR A 81 -4.79 -9.66 1.72
CA THR A 81 -6.05 -9.15 2.31
C THR A 81 -5.87 -8.53 3.70
N PRO A 82 -5.29 -9.23 4.70
CA PRO A 82 -5.13 -8.66 6.04
C PRO A 82 -4.16 -7.47 6.07
N SER A 83 -3.07 -7.54 5.31
CA SER A 83 -2.11 -6.44 5.21
C SER A 83 -2.77 -5.18 4.63
N ARG A 84 -3.54 -5.30 3.54
CA ARG A 84 -4.27 -4.18 2.91
C ARG A 84 -5.34 -3.60 3.83
N GLY A 85 -6.05 -4.46 4.57
CA GLY A 85 -6.99 -4.03 5.60
C GLY A 85 -6.31 -3.16 6.66
N SER A 86 -5.13 -3.56 7.14
CA SER A 86 -4.37 -2.77 8.12
C SER A 86 -3.86 -1.44 7.56
N VAL A 87 -3.36 -1.43 6.31
CA VAL A 87 -2.94 -0.20 5.62
C VAL A 87 -4.08 0.83 5.60
N LEU A 88 -5.30 0.40 5.26
CA LEU A 88 -6.43 1.31 5.11
C LEU A 88 -7.13 1.67 6.42
N THR A 89 -6.95 0.90 7.50
CA THR A 89 -7.61 1.16 8.79
C THR A 89 -6.66 1.65 9.90
N GLY A 90 -5.33 1.49 9.73
CA GLY A 90 -4.34 1.79 10.76
C GLY A 90 -4.42 0.86 11.97
N ARG A 91 -5.00 -0.35 11.79
CA ARG A 91 -5.29 -1.30 12.87
C ARG A 91 -4.80 -2.70 12.54
N TYR A 92 -4.42 -3.45 13.57
CA TYR A 92 -4.09 -4.85 13.41
C TYR A 92 -5.21 -5.65 12.75
N PRO A 93 -4.91 -6.70 11.97
CA PRO A 93 -5.93 -7.56 11.35
C PRO A 93 -6.92 -8.14 12.37
N GLN A 94 -6.46 -8.50 13.57
CA GLN A 94 -7.27 -9.01 14.66
C GLN A 94 -8.29 -7.99 15.17
N ARG A 95 -7.99 -6.68 15.07
CA ARG A 95 -8.94 -5.61 15.44
C ARG A 95 -9.92 -5.27 14.34
N ASN A 96 -9.43 -5.21 13.08
CA ASN A 96 -10.28 -4.78 11.96
C ASN A 96 -11.10 -5.93 11.35
N GLY A 97 -10.89 -7.18 11.81
CA GLY A 97 -11.62 -8.35 11.39
C GLY A 97 -11.12 -9.04 10.12
N LEU A 98 -10.14 -8.48 9.43
CA LEU A 98 -9.50 -9.13 8.28
C LEU A 98 -8.25 -9.90 8.68
N TYR A 99 -8.40 -10.90 9.53
CA TYR A 99 -7.28 -11.71 10.05
C TYR A 99 -6.97 -12.94 9.19
N ASP A 100 -7.63 -13.09 8.03
CA ASP A 100 -7.30 -14.09 7.00
C ASP A 100 -7.76 -13.61 5.62
N MET A 101 -7.38 -14.38 4.59
CA MET A 101 -7.68 -14.06 3.19
C MET A 101 -9.18 -14.17 2.89
N VAL A 102 -9.72 -13.18 2.19
CA VAL A 102 -11.08 -13.22 1.63
C VAL A 102 -10.98 -13.78 0.21
N ARG A 103 -10.97 -15.09 0.09
CA ARG A 103 -10.85 -15.76 -1.20
C ARG A 103 -11.60 -17.09 -1.22
N ASN A 104 -11.83 -17.58 -2.43
CA ASN A 104 -12.36 -18.89 -2.68
C ASN A 104 -11.24 -19.83 -3.16
N ASP A 105 -10.87 -20.79 -2.34
CA ASP A 105 -9.79 -21.71 -2.67
C ASP A 105 -10.24 -22.88 -3.57
N MET A 106 -11.53 -23.15 -3.70
CA MET A 106 -12.07 -24.26 -4.51
C MET A 106 -11.74 -24.10 -6.00
N VAL A 107 -11.64 -22.87 -6.50
CA VAL A 107 -11.22 -22.59 -7.88
C VAL A 107 -9.82 -23.14 -8.21
N ASN A 108 -8.92 -23.18 -7.21
CA ASN A 108 -7.57 -23.73 -7.40
C ASN A 108 -7.58 -25.23 -7.74
N PHE A 109 -8.69 -25.93 -7.41
CA PHE A 109 -8.92 -27.33 -7.74
C PHE A 109 -9.82 -27.51 -8.97
N GLY A 110 -10.06 -26.43 -9.72
CA GLY A 110 -10.83 -26.42 -10.96
C GLY A 110 -12.35 -26.37 -10.78
N HIS A 111 -12.86 -26.14 -9.56
CA HIS A 111 -14.29 -25.94 -9.37
C HIS A 111 -14.77 -24.69 -10.12
N ARG A 112 -15.82 -24.82 -10.91
CA ARG A 112 -16.48 -23.73 -11.63
C ARG A 112 -17.80 -23.43 -10.94
N TYR A 113 -17.89 -22.23 -10.36
CA TYR A 113 -19.10 -21.80 -9.68
C TYR A 113 -20.19 -21.41 -10.67
N SER A 114 -21.40 -21.89 -10.43
CA SER A 114 -22.60 -21.27 -10.99
C SER A 114 -22.77 -19.86 -10.40
N PRO A 115 -23.57 -18.96 -11.02
CA PRO A 115 -23.85 -17.63 -10.46
C PRO A 115 -24.43 -17.68 -9.04
N ALA A 116 -25.26 -18.67 -8.74
CA ALA A 116 -25.86 -18.86 -7.42
C ALA A 116 -24.82 -19.26 -6.36
N GLU A 117 -23.95 -20.23 -6.66
CA GLU A 117 -22.86 -20.62 -5.77
C GLU A 117 -21.87 -19.47 -5.55
N TYR A 118 -21.55 -18.72 -6.63
CA TYR A 118 -20.63 -17.59 -6.52
C TYR A 118 -21.18 -16.48 -5.61
N ALA A 119 -22.49 -16.23 -5.67
CA ALA A 119 -23.15 -15.21 -4.84
C ALA A 119 -23.00 -15.47 -3.32
N VAL A 120 -22.83 -16.72 -2.91
CA VAL A 120 -22.63 -17.13 -1.50
C VAL A 120 -21.19 -17.51 -1.18
N SER A 121 -20.28 -17.33 -2.13
CA SER A 121 -18.85 -17.63 -1.92
C SER A 121 -18.21 -16.70 -0.89
N PRO A 122 -17.10 -17.08 -0.24
CA PRO A 122 -16.38 -16.22 0.69
C PRO A 122 -16.00 -14.85 0.10
N GLU A 123 -15.70 -14.77 -1.20
CA GLU A 123 -15.38 -13.51 -1.88
C GLU A 123 -16.57 -12.53 -1.91
N MET A 124 -17.80 -13.02 -1.88
CA MET A 124 -19.02 -12.22 -1.90
C MET A 124 -19.61 -11.99 -0.51
N THR A 125 -19.43 -12.94 0.40
CA THR A 125 -20.04 -12.87 1.75
C THR A 125 -19.13 -12.20 2.77
N LEU A 126 -17.81 -12.28 2.60
CA LEU A 126 -16.82 -11.75 3.52
C LEU A 126 -16.16 -10.48 2.96
N GLY A 127 -15.68 -9.61 3.86
CA GLY A 127 -14.97 -8.38 3.51
C GLY A 127 -14.66 -7.55 4.75
N LEU A 128 -14.05 -6.38 4.54
CA LEU A 128 -13.76 -5.44 5.61
C LEU A 128 -15.05 -4.99 6.30
N ASP A 129 -15.11 -5.19 7.63
CA ASP A 129 -16.30 -4.82 8.43
C ASP A 129 -16.75 -3.39 8.10
N PRO A 130 -18.01 -3.16 7.74
CA PRO A 130 -18.53 -1.84 7.43
C PRO A 130 -18.39 -0.79 8.53
N ARG A 131 -18.21 -1.23 9.80
CA ARG A 131 -17.96 -0.33 10.95
C ARG A 131 -16.52 0.21 11.00
N GLU A 132 -15.58 -0.40 10.27
CA GLU A 132 -14.21 0.12 10.17
C GLU A 132 -14.19 1.41 9.36
N VAL A 133 -13.40 2.38 9.82
CA VAL A 133 -13.15 3.63 9.11
C VAL A 133 -11.87 3.50 8.30
N THR A 134 -11.98 3.67 6.99
CA THR A 134 -10.82 3.60 6.09
C THR A 134 -10.14 4.96 5.91
N LEU A 135 -8.91 4.96 5.37
CA LEU A 135 -8.27 6.20 4.87
C LEU A 135 -9.14 6.94 3.87
N GLY A 136 -9.86 6.20 2.99
CA GLY A 136 -10.83 6.80 2.08
C GLY A 136 -11.92 7.57 2.83
N ASP A 137 -12.53 6.96 3.85
CA ASP A 137 -13.55 7.60 4.68
C ASP A 137 -13.02 8.85 5.40
N ALA A 138 -11.84 8.75 6.01
CA ALA A 138 -11.25 9.83 6.79
C ALA A 138 -10.87 11.03 5.90
N LEU A 139 -10.23 10.77 4.76
CA LEU A 139 -9.80 11.83 3.84
C LEU A 139 -10.96 12.43 3.05
N LYS A 140 -11.97 11.65 2.69
CA LYS A 140 -13.21 12.18 2.09
C LYS A 140 -13.92 13.14 3.05
N ARG A 141 -14.03 12.80 4.34
CA ARG A 141 -14.57 13.71 5.37
C ARG A 141 -13.74 14.99 5.52
N ALA A 142 -12.46 14.94 5.22
CA ALA A 142 -11.55 16.09 5.21
C ALA A 142 -11.62 16.91 3.90
N GLY A 143 -12.51 16.57 2.97
CA GLY A 143 -12.74 17.31 1.71
C GLY A 143 -11.84 16.88 0.55
N TYR A 144 -11.15 15.75 0.66
CA TYR A 144 -10.35 15.19 -0.42
C TYR A 144 -11.22 14.52 -1.48
N ALA A 145 -10.84 14.69 -2.75
CA ALA A 145 -11.29 13.76 -3.80
C ALA A 145 -10.54 12.43 -3.62
N THR A 146 -11.27 11.31 -3.56
CA THR A 146 -10.68 10.02 -3.20
C THR A 146 -10.82 9.01 -4.34
N GLY A 147 -9.70 8.44 -4.77
CA GLY A 147 -9.63 7.46 -5.86
C GLY A 147 -8.99 6.15 -5.41
N CYS A 148 -9.58 5.03 -5.82
CA CYS A 148 -9.02 3.70 -5.72
C CYS A 148 -8.83 3.14 -7.12
N VAL A 149 -7.59 2.81 -7.48
CA VAL A 149 -7.25 2.18 -8.76
C VAL A 149 -6.49 0.89 -8.50
N GLY A 150 -6.98 -0.22 -9.07
CA GLY A 150 -6.33 -1.51 -8.99
C GLY A 150 -6.91 -2.48 -7.96
N LYS A 151 -6.05 -3.22 -7.27
CA LYS A 151 -6.44 -4.29 -6.36
C LYS A 151 -7.00 -3.77 -5.04
N TRP A 152 -8.26 -4.14 -4.78
CA TRP A 152 -8.95 -3.85 -3.51
C TRP A 152 -8.74 -4.95 -2.48
N ASP A 153 -9.13 -6.18 -2.81
CA ASP A 153 -8.92 -7.42 -2.02
C ASP A 153 -9.51 -7.41 -0.58
N MET A 154 -10.62 -6.70 -0.38
CA MET A 154 -11.30 -6.62 0.91
C MET A 154 -12.80 -6.87 0.80
N GLY A 155 -13.18 -7.80 -0.11
CA GLY A 155 -14.55 -8.21 -0.39
C GLY A 155 -15.12 -7.61 -1.67
N GLN A 156 -16.00 -8.35 -2.36
CA GLN A 156 -16.54 -8.00 -3.66
C GLN A 156 -18.04 -7.65 -3.65
N ALA A 157 -18.76 -7.99 -2.58
CA ALA A 157 -20.14 -7.52 -2.46
C ALA A 157 -20.17 -5.99 -2.37
N ARG A 158 -21.22 -5.39 -2.94
CA ARG A 158 -21.34 -3.92 -3.04
C ARG A 158 -20.99 -3.19 -1.75
N ARG A 159 -21.45 -3.71 -0.58
CA ARG A 159 -21.18 -3.10 0.75
C ARG A 159 -19.70 -3.01 1.13
N TYR A 160 -18.84 -3.82 0.48
CA TYR A 160 -17.41 -3.86 0.73
C TYR A 160 -16.60 -3.11 -0.34
N LEU A 161 -17.18 -2.77 -1.49
CA LEU A 161 -16.47 -2.11 -2.58
C LEU A 161 -16.05 -0.68 -2.22
N PRO A 162 -14.99 -0.15 -2.83
CA PRO A 162 -14.40 1.14 -2.49
C PRO A 162 -15.37 2.31 -2.39
N LEU A 163 -16.39 2.39 -3.27
CA LEU A 163 -17.36 3.50 -3.22
C LEU A 163 -18.19 3.54 -1.92
N GLN A 164 -18.34 2.42 -1.22
CA GLN A 164 -18.96 2.33 0.11
C GLN A 164 -17.95 2.48 1.25
N ARG A 165 -16.67 2.62 0.91
CA ARG A 165 -15.55 2.69 1.85
C ARG A 165 -14.78 4.01 1.69
N GLY A 166 -15.51 5.09 1.40
CA GLY A 166 -14.99 6.44 1.37
C GLY A 166 -14.26 6.85 0.09
N PHE A 167 -14.32 6.08 -0.98
CA PHE A 167 -13.78 6.48 -2.27
C PHE A 167 -14.85 7.04 -3.19
N ASP A 168 -14.51 8.10 -3.95
CA ASP A 168 -15.39 8.72 -4.97
C ASP A 168 -15.24 8.05 -6.32
N PHE A 169 -14.06 7.48 -6.57
CA PHE A 169 -13.69 6.81 -7.81
C PHE A 169 -13.14 5.42 -7.53
N PHE A 170 -13.57 4.42 -8.31
CA PHE A 170 -13.00 3.08 -8.29
C PHE A 170 -12.91 2.51 -9.70
N TYR A 171 -11.71 2.05 -10.06
CA TYR A 171 -11.47 1.18 -11.19
C TYR A 171 -10.45 0.11 -10.80
N GLY A 172 -10.86 -1.16 -10.77
CA GLY A 172 -9.97 -2.22 -10.30
C GLY A 172 -10.71 -3.52 -10.02
N HIS A 173 -10.08 -4.41 -9.25
CA HIS A 173 -10.67 -5.70 -8.91
C HIS A 173 -10.84 -5.89 -7.40
N GLY A 174 -11.92 -6.56 -7.02
CA GLY A 174 -12.29 -6.75 -5.62
C GLY A 174 -11.65 -7.97 -4.94
N ASN A 175 -11.07 -8.87 -5.71
CA ASN A 175 -10.46 -10.14 -5.26
C ASN A 175 -8.93 -10.07 -5.15
N ASN A 176 -8.32 -11.20 -4.75
CA ASN A 176 -6.90 -11.26 -4.44
C ASN A 176 -5.95 -11.36 -5.66
N GLY A 177 -6.46 -11.45 -6.89
CA GLY A 177 -5.68 -11.47 -8.11
C GLY A 177 -6.53 -11.76 -9.33
N ILE A 178 -6.06 -11.36 -10.50
CA ILE A 178 -6.71 -11.55 -11.80
C ILE A 178 -5.72 -11.97 -12.87
N ASP A 179 -6.21 -12.46 -13.99
CA ASP A 179 -5.46 -12.58 -15.23
C ASP A 179 -5.18 -11.19 -15.80
N TYR A 180 -3.97 -10.95 -16.31
CA TYR A 180 -3.54 -9.62 -16.74
C TYR A 180 -4.17 -9.13 -18.06
N TYR A 181 -4.78 -10.05 -18.83
CA TYR A 181 -5.40 -9.72 -20.12
C TYR A 181 -6.90 -10.00 -20.15
N THR A 182 -7.34 -11.17 -19.64
CA THR A 182 -8.77 -11.49 -19.61
C THR A 182 -9.49 -10.74 -18.49
N HIS A 183 -8.75 -10.24 -17.47
CA HIS A 183 -9.26 -9.59 -16.27
C HIS A 183 -10.22 -10.47 -15.45
N GLU A 184 -10.10 -11.77 -15.64
CA GLU A 184 -10.87 -12.78 -14.93
C GLU A 184 -10.06 -13.36 -13.76
N ARG A 185 -10.77 -13.83 -12.76
CA ARG A 185 -10.22 -14.71 -11.75
C ARG A 185 -10.74 -16.12 -12.01
N TYR A 186 -9.90 -16.98 -12.58
CA TYR A 186 -10.24 -18.36 -12.93
C TYR A 186 -11.56 -18.49 -13.70
N GLY A 187 -11.77 -17.63 -14.70
CA GLY A 187 -12.97 -17.61 -15.55
C GLY A 187 -14.12 -16.73 -15.05
N VAL A 188 -13.95 -16.01 -13.92
CA VAL A 188 -14.96 -15.07 -13.41
C VAL A 188 -14.51 -13.64 -13.72
N PRO A 189 -15.26 -12.83 -14.51
CA PRO A 189 -14.97 -11.42 -14.74
C PRO A 189 -14.82 -10.66 -13.42
N SER A 190 -13.74 -9.93 -13.23
CA SER A 190 -13.35 -9.43 -11.90
C SER A 190 -13.01 -7.96 -11.85
N LEU A 191 -12.95 -7.24 -12.97
CA LEU A 191 -12.83 -5.78 -12.98
C LEU A 191 -14.16 -5.11 -12.68
N PHE A 192 -14.05 -3.96 -12.04
CA PHE A 192 -15.15 -3.06 -11.70
C PHE A 192 -14.83 -1.65 -12.18
N ARG A 193 -15.86 -0.98 -12.70
CA ARG A 193 -15.93 0.48 -12.78
C ARG A 193 -16.99 0.96 -11.78
N GLY A 194 -16.56 1.60 -10.71
CA GLY A 194 -17.43 1.89 -9.58
C GLY A 194 -17.96 0.62 -8.91
N ASN A 195 -19.27 0.47 -8.86
CA ASN A 195 -19.92 -0.71 -8.27
C ASN A 195 -20.35 -1.76 -9.31
N GLN A 196 -20.03 -1.57 -10.58
CA GLN A 196 -20.45 -2.45 -11.66
C GLN A 196 -19.24 -3.22 -12.22
N ARG A 197 -19.40 -4.52 -12.46
CA ARG A 197 -18.42 -5.30 -13.20
C ARG A 197 -18.32 -4.77 -14.63
N THR A 198 -17.10 -4.80 -15.19
CA THR A 198 -16.83 -4.31 -16.53
C THR A 198 -15.85 -5.25 -17.25
N GLU A 199 -16.00 -5.38 -18.54
CA GLU A 199 -15.09 -6.08 -19.45
C GLU A 199 -14.57 -5.14 -20.57
N GLU A 200 -14.79 -3.81 -20.42
CA GLU A 200 -14.48 -2.80 -21.44
C GLU A 200 -13.01 -2.78 -21.86
N ASP A 201 -12.10 -3.23 -21.00
CA ASP A 201 -10.65 -3.27 -21.24
C ASP A 201 -10.12 -4.70 -21.47
N LYS A 202 -10.99 -5.69 -21.63
CA LYS A 202 -10.59 -7.08 -21.85
C LYS A 202 -9.64 -7.19 -23.06
N GLY A 203 -8.51 -7.85 -22.85
CA GLY A 203 -7.42 -7.94 -23.83
C GLY A 203 -6.31 -6.90 -23.66
N THR A 204 -6.54 -5.82 -22.91
CA THR A 204 -5.50 -4.84 -22.57
C THR A 204 -4.73 -5.29 -21.33
N TYR A 205 -3.42 -5.11 -21.30
CA TYR A 205 -2.59 -5.45 -20.13
C TYR A 205 -2.99 -4.63 -18.92
N VAL A 206 -3.37 -5.26 -17.81
CA VAL A 206 -4.04 -4.59 -16.68
C VAL A 206 -3.19 -3.52 -16.00
N THR A 207 -1.85 -3.65 -16.00
CA THR A 207 -0.96 -2.60 -15.47
C THR A 207 -1.08 -1.31 -16.30
N ASP A 208 -1.22 -1.41 -17.62
CA ASP A 208 -1.44 -0.26 -18.51
C ASP A 208 -2.84 0.36 -18.27
N VAL A 209 -3.84 -0.47 -18.00
CA VAL A 209 -5.18 0.00 -17.64
C VAL A 209 -5.14 0.79 -16.32
N PHE A 210 -4.50 0.27 -15.28
CA PHE A 210 -4.38 0.96 -14.00
C PHE A 210 -3.57 2.25 -14.11
N ARG A 211 -2.48 2.25 -14.92
CA ARG A 211 -1.76 3.47 -15.26
C ARG A 211 -2.67 4.51 -15.85
N ARG A 212 -3.42 4.16 -16.91
CA ARG A 212 -4.36 5.07 -17.59
C ARG A 212 -5.37 5.69 -16.62
N GLU A 213 -6.01 4.88 -15.81
CA GLU A 213 -7.04 5.32 -14.88
C GLU A 213 -6.46 6.18 -13.73
N ALA A 214 -5.26 5.86 -13.25
CA ALA A 214 -4.57 6.70 -12.26
C ALA A 214 -4.20 8.08 -12.82
N LEU A 215 -3.65 8.13 -14.03
CA LEU A 215 -3.32 9.39 -14.71
C LEU A 215 -4.57 10.23 -15.00
N ARG A 216 -5.67 9.58 -15.41
CA ARG A 216 -6.97 10.23 -15.62
C ARG A 216 -7.46 10.86 -14.32
N PHE A 217 -7.51 10.11 -13.22
CA PHE A 217 -7.94 10.61 -11.92
C PHE A 217 -7.12 11.82 -11.47
N VAL A 218 -5.79 11.77 -11.56
CA VAL A 218 -4.92 12.89 -11.19
C VAL A 218 -5.21 14.14 -12.02
N ARG A 219 -5.37 14.00 -13.34
CA ARG A 219 -5.68 15.13 -14.24
C ARG A 219 -7.05 15.74 -13.96
N GLU A 220 -8.06 14.92 -13.69
CA GLU A 220 -9.42 15.37 -13.37
C GLU A 220 -9.48 16.07 -12.00
N GLN A 221 -8.70 15.60 -11.02
CA GLN A 221 -8.73 16.13 -9.65
C GLN A 221 -7.65 17.18 -9.36
N LYS A 222 -6.86 17.62 -10.35
CA LYS A 222 -5.74 18.58 -10.16
C LYS A 222 -6.10 19.87 -9.42
N ALA A 223 -7.35 20.31 -9.47
CA ALA A 223 -7.84 21.53 -8.82
C ALA A 223 -8.16 21.38 -7.33
N LYS A 224 -8.30 20.13 -6.82
CA LYS A 224 -8.66 19.82 -5.43
C LYS A 224 -7.56 18.98 -4.77
N PRO A 225 -7.43 19.02 -3.43
CA PRO A 225 -6.61 18.00 -2.77
C PRO A 225 -7.21 16.62 -3.04
N PHE A 226 -6.36 15.65 -3.32
CA PHE A 226 -6.80 14.30 -3.64
C PHE A 226 -5.99 13.24 -2.90
N PHE A 227 -6.63 12.09 -2.67
CA PHE A 227 -6.03 10.85 -2.22
C PHE A 227 -6.21 9.79 -3.29
N LEU A 228 -5.12 9.24 -3.79
CA LEU A 228 -5.11 8.12 -4.72
C LEU A 228 -4.49 6.88 -4.05
N TYR A 229 -5.28 5.84 -3.86
CA TYR A 229 -4.82 4.49 -3.54
C TYR A 229 -4.62 3.74 -4.85
N LEU A 230 -3.35 3.60 -5.27
CA LEU A 230 -2.95 2.93 -6.50
C LEU A 230 -2.32 1.57 -6.17
N ALA A 231 -3.08 0.50 -6.32
CA ALA A 231 -2.67 -0.84 -5.95
C ALA A 231 -2.54 -1.72 -7.19
N PHE A 232 -1.32 -1.93 -7.65
CA PHE A 232 -1.06 -2.78 -8.80
C PHE A 232 -1.33 -4.26 -8.49
N ASN A 233 -1.72 -5.05 -9.51
CA ASN A 233 -1.70 -6.51 -9.45
C ASN A 233 -0.28 -7.05 -9.68
N ALA A 234 0.60 -6.26 -10.28
CA ALA A 234 2.00 -6.61 -10.54
C ALA A 234 2.84 -6.54 -9.26
N PRO A 235 3.80 -7.45 -9.10
CA PRO A 235 4.16 -8.60 -9.94
C PRO A 235 3.52 -9.95 -9.54
N HIS A 236 2.35 -9.97 -8.90
CA HIS A 236 1.61 -11.19 -8.53
C HIS A 236 1.38 -12.11 -9.74
N GLY A 237 1.38 -13.43 -9.53
CA GLY A 237 1.02 -14.39 -10.57
C GLY A 237 -0.43 -14.22 -11.03
N ALA A 238 -0.68 -14.42 -12.32
CA ALA A 238 -2.03 -14.36 -12.87
C ALA A 238 -2.95 -15.42 -12.25
N SER A 239 -4.20 -15.06 -12.01
CA SER A 239 -5.23 -15.96 -11.48
C SER A 239 -5.94 -16.71 -12.62
N SER A 240 -5.18 -17.43 -13.41
CA SER A 240 -5.65 -18.30 -14.51
C SER A 240 -4.82 -19.58 -14.57
N PHE A 241 -5.39 -20.61 -15.19
CA PHE A 241 -4.73 -21.91 -15.35
C PHE A 241 -3.91 -21.96 -16.63
N ALA A 242 -2.82 -22.71 -16.60
CA ALA A 242 -2.07 -23.02 -17.81
C ALA A 242 -2.98 -23.84 -18.78
N PRO A 243 -2.91 -23.60 -20.10
CA PRO A 243 -3.80 -24.22 -21.08
C PRO A 243 -3.82 -25.77 -21.00
N ASP A 244 -2.68 -26.38 -20.76
CA ASP A 244 -2.49 -27.85 -20.75
C ASP A 244 -2.50 -28.44 -19.33
N SER A 245 -3.03 -27.72 -18.33
CA SER A 245 -3.06 -28.17 -16.93
C SER A 245 -4.18 -29.18 -16.69
N GLU A 246 -4.22 -30.28 -17.44
CA GLU A 246 -5.06 -31.46 -17.11
C GLU A 246 -4.42 -32.16 -15.89
N LYS A 247 -5.07 -32.10 -14.75
CA LYS A 247 -4.68 -32.85 -13.55
C LYS A 247 -5.80 -33.77 -13.11
N LYS A 248 -5.41 -34.80 -12.34
CA LYS A 248 -6.37 -35.73 -11.75
C LYS A 248 -7.35 -34.99 -10.83
N PRO A 249 -8.58 -35.46 -10.68
CA PRO A 249 -9.52 -34.90 -9.72
C PRO A 249 -8.88 -34.77 -8.32
N GLY A 250 -8.98 -33.59 -7.71
CA GLY A 250 -8.39 -33.28 -6.39
C GLY A 250 -6.97 -32.71 -6.40
N GLU A 251 -6.29 -32.69 -7.56
CA GLU A 251 -4.99 -32.02 -7.67
C GLU A 251 -5.13 -30.53 -8.05
N LYS A 252 -4.31 -29.69 -7.43
CA LYS A 252 -4.26 -28.26 -7.73
C LYS A 252 -3.76 -28.03 -9.14
N LYS A 253 -4.54 -27.30 -9.98
CA LYS A 253 -4.14 -26.94 -11.34
C LYS A 253 -2.97 -25.95 -11.34
N GLU A 254 -2.08 -26.08 -12.34
CA GLU A 254 -0.97 -25.17 -12.53
C GLU A 254 -1.44 -23.81 -13.06
N GLY A 255 -0.95 -22.73 -12.45
CA GLY A 255 -1.23 -21.37 -12.91
C GLY A 255 -0.28 -20.94 -14.03
N VAL A 256 -0.70 -19.97 -14.82
CA VAL A 256 0.13 -19.40 -15.92
C VAL A 256 1.34 -18.58 -15.41
N GLY A 257 1.47 -18.35 -14.09
CA GLY A 257 2.53 -17.52 -13.53
C GLY A 257 2.34 -16.03 -13.82
N VAL A 258 3.45 -15.30 -13.87
CA VAL A 258 3.43 -13.85 -14.15
C VAL A 258 3.30 -13.63 -15.66
N GLN A 259 2.29 -12.86 -16.05
CA GLN A 259 2.10 -12.42 -17.44
C GLN A 259 2.70 -11.01 -17.60
N VAL A 260 3.33 -10.75 -18.75
CA VAL A 260 3.94 -9.46 -19.05
C VAL A 260 4.02 -9.26 -20.57
N PRO A 261 3.86 -8.02 -21.08
CA PRO A 261 4.02 -7.73 -22.51
C PRO A 261 5.46 -8.00 -23.00
N GLU A 262 5.60 -8.48 -24.23
CA GLU A 262 6.88 -8.86 -24.84
C GLU A 262 7.90 -7.71 -24.85
N LYS A 263 7.45 -6.47 -25.00
CA LYS A 263 8.34 -5.29 -24.99
C LYS A 263 9.20 -5.22 -23.72
N TYR A 264 8.69 -5.64 -22.56
CA TYR A 264 9.46 -5.64 -21.32
C TYR A 264 10.37 -6.86 -21.18
N LEU A 265 10.00 -8.00 -21.76
CA LEU A 265 10.88 -9.18 -21.82
C LEU A 265 12.14 -8.88 -22.67
N LYS A 266 12.00 -8.10 -23.74
CA LYS A 266 13.13 -7.66 -24.59
C LYS A 266 14.15 -6.79 -23.85
N LEU A 267 13.78 -6.18 -22.72
CA LEU A 267 14.72 -5.44 -21.88
C LEU A 267 15.68 -6.36 -21.09
N TYR A 268 15.45 -7.67 -21.12
CA TYR A 268 16.26 -8.71 -20.47
C TYR A 268 16.82 -9.70 -21.49
N PRO A 269 17.63 -9.24 -22.49
CA PRO A 269 18.00 -10.04 -23.67
C PRO A 269 18.81 -11.29 -23.35
N ASN A 270 19.52 -11.31 -22.21
CA ASN A 270 20.36 -12.43 -21.78
C ASN A 270 19.63 -13.43 -20.88
N ARG A 271 18.29 -13.36 -20.80
CA ARG A 271 17.46 -14.21 -19.96
C ARG A 271 16.42 -14.93 -20.78
N ASP A 272 16.10 -16.17 -20.41
CA ASP A 272 14.98 -16.92 -21.02
C ASP A 272 13.65 -16.21 -20.72
N PRO A 273 12.89 -15.76 -21.74
CA PRO A 273 11.60 -15.09 -21.58
C PRO A 273 10.50 -16.01 -21.01
N LYS A 274 10.69 -17.34 -21.03
CA LYS A 274 9.79 -18.30 -20.41
C LYS A 274 10.05 -18.50 -18.93
N ASN A 275 11.24 -18.10 -18.46
CA ASN A 275 11.61 -18.24 -17.05
C ASN A 275 10.76 -17.32 -16.16
N GLY A 276 10.21 -17.86 -15.07
CA GLY A 276 9.34 -17.13 -14.16
C GLY A 276 10.02 -15.92 -13.52
N VAL A 277 11.33 -15.99 -13.22
CA VAL A 277 12.09 -14.84 -12.69
C VAL A 277 12.18 -13.74 -13.72
N THR A 278 12.47 -14.06 -15.00
CA THR A 278 12.52 -13.06 -16.07
C THR A 278 11.18 -12.33 -16.23
N ARG A 279 10.08 -13.09 -16.25
CA ARG A 279 8.72 -12.53 -16.32
C ARG A 279 8.40 -11.63 -15.12
N TYR A 280 8.80 -12.04 -13.92
CA TYR A 280 8.66 -11.27 -12.71
C TYR A 280 9.42 -9.93 -12.79
N LEU A 281 10.70 -9.95 -13.16
CA LEU A 281 11.52 -8.75 -13.36
C LEU A 281 10.89 -7.79 -14.37
N ALA A 282 10.45 -8.32 -15.51
CA ALA A 282 9.81 -7.54 -16.57
C ALA A 282 8.47 -6.93 -16.13
N ALA A 283 7.68 -7.63 -15.31
CA ALA A 283 6.43 -7.09 -14.76
C ALA A 283 6.68 -5.94 -13.76
N VAL A 284 7.74 -6.05 -12.93
CA VAL A 284 8.17 -4.94 -12.05
C VAL A 284 8.64 -3.75 -12.88
N THR A 285 9.39 -3.97 -13.97
CA THR A 285 9.81 -2.90 -14.89
C THR A 285 8.62 -2.19 -15.55
N CYS A 286 7.59 -2.95 -15.95
CA CYS A 286 6.35 -2.36 -16.49
C CYS A 286 5.64 -1.49 -15.44
N MET A 287 5.55 -1.96 -14.20
CA MET A 287 4.97 -1.18 -13.09
C MET A 287 5.82 0.07 -12.80
N ASP A 288 7.14 -0.04 -12.84
CA ASP A 288 8.06 1.09 -12.67
C ASP A 288 7.84 2.18 -13.74
N GLU A 289 7.65 1.79 -15.01
CA GLU A 289 7.31 2.73 -16.09
C GLU A 289 5.99 3.45 -15.82
N ALA A 290 4.95 2.71 -15.37
CA ALA A 290 3.66 3.29 -15.00
C ALA A 290 3.78 4.31 -13.86
N ILE A 291 4.60 4.02 -12.84
CA ILE A 291 4.90 4.94 -11.74
C ILE A 291 5.67 6.16 -12.26
N GLY A 292 6.61 5.96 -13.17
CA GLY A 292 7.36 7.04 -13.82
C GLY A 292 6.46 8.06 -14.51
N GLU A 293 5.51 7.60 -15.33
CA GLU A 293 4.54 8.46 -15.99
C GLU A 293 3.64 9.22 -15.00
N LEU A 294 3.30 8.60 -13.85
CA LEU A 294 2.56 9.27 -12.80
C LEU A 294 3.37 10.41 -12.17
N LEU A 295 4.64 10.18 -11.84
CA LEU A 295 5.53 11.21 -11.31
C LEU A 295 5.75 12.35 -12.30
N ASP A 296 5.91 12.04 -13.60
CA ASP A 296 6.06 13.03 -14.65
C ASP A 296 4.76 13.84 -14.89
N THR A 297 3.61 13.19 -14.76
CA THR A 297 2.30 13.88 -14.80
C THR A 297 2.16 14.87 -13.65
N LEU A 298 2.54 14.49 -12.42
CA LEU A 298 2.54 15.41 -11.29
C LEU A 298 3.43 16.63 -11.55
N ARG A 299 4.61 16.42 -12.10
CA ARG A 299 5.54 17.49 -12.47
C ARG A 299 4.95 18.40 -13.55
N ALA A 300 4.41 17.83 -14.62
CA ALA A 300 3.81 18.58 -15.72
C ALA A 300 2.58 19.41 -15.29
N LEU A 301 1.87 18.96 -14.26
CA LEU A 301 0.73 19.67 -13.68
C LEU A 301 1.11 20.67 -12.57
N GLY A 302 2.40 20.79 -12.22
CA GLY A 302 2.88 21.64 -11.12
C GLY A 302 2.48 21.14 -9.73
N LEU A 303 2.12 19.87 -9.59
CA LEU A 303 1.64 19.26 -8.33
C LEU A 303 2.73 18.54 -7.54
N GLU A 304 3.93 18.46 -8.08
CA GLU A 304 5.02 17.65 -7.54
C GLU A 304 5.39 18.00 -6.08
N ARG A 305 5.47 19.31 -5.75
CA ARG A 305 5.80 19.78 -4.39
C ARG A 305 4.66 19.61 -3.41
N ASP A 306 3.44 19.61 -3.91
CA ASP A 306 2.23 19.51 -3.12
C ASP A 306 1.69 18.07 -3.03
N THR A 307 2.52 17.07 -3.39
CA THR A 307 2.10 15.68 -3.38
C THR A 307 3.06 14.81 -2.56
N LEU A 308 2.54 14.18 -1.51
CA LEU A 308 3.20 13.08 -0.80
C LEU A 308 2.97 11.78 -1.58
N VAL A 309 4.06 11.17 -2.06
CA VAL A 309 4.03 9.88 -2.75
C VAL A 309 4.69 8.83 -1.86
N LEU A 310 3.96 7.77 -1.57
CA LEU A 310 4.42 6.61 -0.81
C LEU A 310 4.36 5.36 -1.70
N PHE A 311 5.35 4.50 -1.58
CA PHE A 311 5.42 3.20 -2.27
C PHE A 311 5.77 2.11 -1.28
N MET A 312 5.06 0.97 -1.34
CA MET A 312 5.37 -0.25 -0.60
C MET A 312 4.86 -1.51 -1.30
N SER A 313 5.33 -2.68 -0.87
CA SER A 313 4.67 -3.95 -1.18
C SER A 313 3.67 -4.31 -0.09
N ASP A 314 2.61 -5.04 -0.44
CA ASP A 314 1.61 -5.50 0.52
C ASP A 314 2.07 -6.65 1.41
N ASN A 315 3.02 -7.45 0.97
CA ASN A 315 3.71 -8.52 1.71
C ASN A 315 5.05 -8.85 1.06
N GLY A 316 5.84 -9.69 1.70
CA GLY A 316 7.09 -10.16 1.14
C GLY A 316 6.90 -10.96 -0.15
N GLY A 317 7.96 -11.02 -0.96
CA GLY A 317 7.94 -11.64 -2.28
C GLY A 317 7.53 -13.11 -2.26
N SER A 318 6.77 -13.52 -3.26
CA SER A 318 6.39 -14.91 -3.49
C SER A 318 7.14 -15.49 -4.69
N GLY A 319 7.38 -16.81 -4.69
CA GLY A 319 7.94 -17.53 -5.83
C GLY A 319 9.23 -16.94 -6.39
N ASN A 320 9.10 -16.06 -7.35
CA ASN A 320 10.21 -15.40 -8.06
C ASN A 320 10.69 -14.09 -7.42
N GLY A 321 10.04 -13.64 -6.34
CA GLY A 321 10.40 -12.42 -5.61
C GLY A 321 11.70 -12.57 -4.83
N GLY A 322 12.54 -11.53 -4.86
CA GLY A 322 13.86 -11.50 -4.20
C GLY A 322 13.76 -11.04 -2.75
N ASN A 323 13.73 -11.95 -1.80
CA ASN A 323 13.74 -11.64 -0.37
C ASN A 323 15.15 -11.67 0.24
N ALA A 324 16.14 -12.28 -0.43
CA ALA A 324 17.48 -12.42 0.13
C ALA A 324 18.08 -11.06 0.57
N PRO A 325 18.81 -11.00 1.72
CA PRO A 325 19.23 -12.12 2.56
C PRO A 325 18.16 -12.63 3.55
N LEU A 326 16.95 -12.06 3.54
CA LEU A 326 15.86 -12.38 4.45
C LEU A 326 15.33 -13.78 4.22
N LYS A 327 15.08 -14.52 5.30
CA LYS A 327 14.53 -15.87 5.25
C LYS A 327 13.06 -15.87 4.91
N GLY A 328 12.61 -16.85 4.14
CA GLY A 328 11.20 -17.03 3.79
C GLY A 328 10.69 -16.04 2.75
N GLY A 329 9.38 -15.84 2.73
CA GLY A 329 8.65 -14.99 1.80
C GLY A 329 7.15 -15.00 2.13
N LYS A 330 6.31 -14.65 1.17
CA LYS A 330 4.84 -14.63 1.32
C LYS A 330 4.33 -15.84 2.12
N SER A 331 3.39 -15.59 3.00
CA SER A 331 2.76 -16.60 3.89
C SER A 331 3.70 -17.21 4.94
N SER A 332 4.83 -16.57 5.25
CA SER A 332 5.72 -17.00 6.34
C SER A 332 5.94 -15.90 7.37
N MET A 333 6.22 -16.28 8.62
CA MET A 333 6.50 -15.37 9.73
C MET A 333 7.96 -14.90 9.80
N TRP A 334 8.78 -15.32 8.84
CA TRP A 334 10.17 -14.90 8.70
C TRP A 334 10.26 -13.48 8.14
N GLU A 335 11.41 -12.85 8.29
CA GLU A 335 11.67 -11.49 7.79
C GLU A 335 11.25 -11.31 6.33
N GLY A 336 11.56 -12.29 5.46
CA GLY A 336 11.22 -12.22 4.03
C GLY A 336 9.69 -12.24 3.72
N GLY A 337 8.85 -12.64 4.68
CA GLY A 337 7.39 -12.55 4.53
C GLY A 337 6.80 -11.24 5.06
N LEU A 338 7.48 -10.58 5.99
CA LEU A 338 6.95 -9.47 6.78
C LEU A 338 7.61 -8.12 6.46
N ARG A 339 8.89 -8.11 6.10
CA ARG A 339 9.66 -6.93 5.77
C ARG A 339 9.56 -6.65 4.28
N VAL A 340 9.19 -5.42 3.92
CA VAL A 340 8.86 -5.02 2.54
C VAL A 340 9.62 -3.76 2.14
N PRO A 341 9.78 -3.49 0.82
CA PRO A 341 10.30 -2.22 0.36
C PRO A 341 9.36 -1.07 0.76
N PHE A 342 9.95 0.06 1.17
CA PHE A 342 9.20 1.29 1.45
C PHE A 342 9.97 2.50 0.99
N LEU A 343 9.30 3.37 0.21
CA LEU A 343 9.81 4.65 -0.26
C LEU A 343 8.79 5.74 0.04
N ALA A 344 9.28 6.93 0.43
CA ALA A 344 8.45 8.11 0.69
C ALA A 344 9.09 9.35 0.04
N ARG A 345 8.31 10.10 -0.74
CA ARG A 345 8.78 11.32 -1.40
C ARG A 345 7.81 12.46 -1.18
N TRP A 346 8.32 13.57 -0.67
CA TRP A 346 7.58 14.82 -0.52
C TRP A 346 8.56 15.99 -0.64
N PRO A 347 8.74 16.56 -1.84
CA PRO A 347 9.76 17.59 -2.06
C PRO A 347 9.58 18.81 -1.16
N GLY A 348 10.66 19.20 -0.47
CA GLY A 348 10.64 20.31 0.49
C GLY A 348 10.08 19.99 1.88
N ARG A 349 9.54 18.78 2.09
CA ARG A 349 9.02 18.29 3.36
C ARG A 349 9.77 17.08 3.90
N LEU A 350 10.17 16.18 3.04
CA LEU A 350 11.05 15.05 3.36
C LEU A 350 12.44 15.28 2.73
N PRO A 351 13.52 14.80 3.34
CA PRO A 351 14.86 14.91 2.77
C PRO A 351 14.98 14.03 1.52
N ALA A 352 15.78 14.48 0.57
CA ALA A 352 16.15 13.69 -0.60
C ALA A 352 17.32 12.76 -0.28
N ASN A 353 17.41 11.63 -0.97
CA ASN A 353 18.46 10.61 -0.88
C ASN A 353 18.74 10.14 0.56
N ALA A 354 17.71 10.13 1.41
CA ALA A 354 17.82 9.70 2.79
C ALA A 354 17.51 8.21 2.95
N VAL A 355 18.16 7.60 3.93
CA VAL A 355 17.92 6.21 4.32
C VAL A 355 17.65 6.17 5.82
N THR A 356 16.64 5.42 6.22
CA THR A 356 16.37 5.12 7.63
C THR A 356 16.25 3.63 7.84
N ASP A 357 16.82 3.13 8.92
CA ASP A 357 16.69 1.75 9.41
C ASP A 357 15.75 1.64 10.62
N GLU A 358 15.11 2.74 10.96
CA GLU A 358 14.14 2.82 12.05
C GLU A 358 13.01 1.80 11.87
N PHE A 359 12.60 1.17 12.96
CA PHE A 359 11.54 0.17 12.95
C PHE A 359 10.17 0.83 12.68
N LEU A 360 9.67 0.67 11.48
CA LEU A 360 8.38 1.21 11.01
C LEU A 360 7.51 0.09 10.46
N THR A 361 6.20 0.34 10.42
CA THR A 361 5.23 -0.63 9.89
C THR A 361 4.14 0.05 9.06
N SER A 362 3.33 -0.74 8.38
CA SER A 362 2.16 -0.23 7.63
C SER A 362 1.07 0.39 8.52
N LEU A 363 1.10 0.14 9.84
CA LEU A 363 0.17 0.76 10.80
C LEU A 363 0.40 2.28 10.94
N GLU A 364 1.63 2.76 10.72
CA GLU A 364 2.00 4.17 10.78
C GLU A 364 1.40 4.98 9.63
N LEU A 365 1.02 4.34 8.51
CA LEU A 365 0.50 5.05 7.34
C LEU A 365 -0.77 5.85 7.65
N PHE A 366 -1.73 5.24 8.34
CA PHE A 366 -3.00 5.90 8.64
C PHE A 366 -2.80 7.20 9.46
N PRO A 367 -2.18 7.18 10.66
CA PRO A 367 -1.96 8.40 11.43
C PRO A 367 -1.04 9.40 10.73
N THR A 368 -0.03 8.94 9.97
CA THR A 368 0.85 9.83 9.20
C THR A 368 0.09 10.59 8.12
N LEU A 369 -0.80 9.91 7.39
CA LEU A 369 -1.59 10.56 6.34
C LEU A 369 -2.63 11.51 6.92
N LEU A 370 -3.21 11.21 8.08
CA LEU A 370 -4.06 12.17 8.79
C LEU A 370 -3.27 13.43 9.20
N ALA A 371 -2.10 13.27 9.79
CA ALA A 371 -1.24 14.39 10.19
C ALA A 371 -0.80 15.23 8.98
N ALA A 372 -0.36 14.60 7.90
CA ALA A 372 0.06 15.28 6.68
C ALA A 372 -1.06 16.09 6.02
N THR A 373 -2.31 15.64 6.11
CA THR A 373 -3.49 16.24 5.46
C THR A 373 -4.30 17.15 6.38
N GLY A 374 -4.03 17.14 7.68
CA GLY A 374 -4.86 17.83 8.68
C GLY A 374 -6.22 17.14 8.92
N ALA A 375 -6.42 15.92 8.43
CA ALA A 375 -7.63 15.16 8.68
C ALA A 375 -7.70 14.71 10.14
N LYS A 376 -8.92 14.71 10.70
CA LYS A 376 -9.11 14.31 12.10
C LYS A 376 -9.13 12.79 12.25
N PRO A 377 -8.52 12.25 13.31
CA PRO A 377 -8.67 10.83 13.65
C PRO A 377 -10.15 10.45 13.84
N PRO A 378 -10.55 9.23 13.43
CA PRO A 378 -11.92 8.77 13.65
C PRO A 378 -12.21 8.64 15.16
N ALA A 379 -13.34 9.20 15.60
CA ALA A 379 -13.72 9.17 17.01
C ALA A 379 -13.99 7.74 17.49
N GLY A 380 -13.50 7.39 18.68
CA GLY A 380 -13.72 6.07 19.30
C GLY A 380 -12.94 4.92 18.64
N VAL A 381 -12.07 5.19 17.67
CA VAL A 381 -11.25 4.17 17.00
C VAL A 381 -9.84 4.19 17.58
N LYS A 382 -9.39 3.05 18.13
CA LYS A 382 -8.00 2.85 18.53
C LYS A 382 -7.16 2.55 17.28
N LEU A 383 -6.25 3.44 16.92
CA LEU A 383 -5.20 3.21 15.93
C LEU A 383 -4.01 2.51 16.61
N ASP A 384 -3.37 1.60 15.88
CA ASP A 384 -2.21 0.84 16.39
C ASP A 384 -0.87 1.38 15.87
N GLY A 385 -0.90 2.50 15.15
CA GLY A 385 0.26 3.23 14.60
C GLY A 385 0.40 4.64 15.19
N PHE A 386 1.43 5.33 14.77
CA PHE A 386 1.75 6.72 15.11
C PHE A 386 2.14 7.50 13.85
N ASP A 387 2.22 8.84 13.93
CA ASP A 387 2.73 9.69 12.85
C ASP A 387 4.26 9.52 12.71
N MET A 388 4.69 8.89 11.61
CA MET A 388 6.10 8.64 11.32
C MET A 388 6.82 9.81 10.60
N THR A 389 6.16 10.95 10.40
CA THR A 389 6.73 12.07 9.63
C THR A 389 8.07 12.54 10.19
N ALA A 390 8.18 12.73 11.50
CA ALA A 390 9.44 13.15 12.13
C ALA A 390 10.56 12.10 11.99
N VAL A 391 10.21 10.82 11.98
CA VAL A 391 11.15 9.70 11.75
C VAL A 391 11.65 9.73 10.30
N LEU A 392 10.75 9.87 9.33
CA LEU A 392 11.12 9.98 7.91
C LEU A 392 11.93 11.25 7.62
N GLN A 393 11.75 12.32 8.41
CA GLN A 393 12.57 13.54 8.33
C GLN A 393 13.95 13.39 8.98
N GLY A 394 14.25 12.27 9.64
CA GLY A 394 15.47 12.08 10.42
C GLY A 394 15.54 12.95 11.71
N LYS A 395 14.40 13.50 12.14
CA LYS A 395 14.30 14.39 13.32
C LYS A 395 13.98 13.64 14.61
N ALA A 396 13.52 12.40 14.52
CA ALA A 396 13.18 11.56 15.67
C ALA A 396 13.52 10.10 15.41
N LYS A 397 13.74 9.36 16.48
CA LYS A 397 13.76 7.89 16.46
C LYS A 397 12.35 7.35 16.42
N SER A 398 12.17 6.14 15.88
CA SER A 398 10.88 5.46 15.92
C SER A 398 10.49 5.13 17.36
N PRO A 399 9.29 5.49 17.82
CA PRO A 399 8.77 5.04 19.11
C PRO A 399 8.33 3.56 19.09
N ARG A 400 8.30 2.91 17.92
CA ARG A 400 7.93 1.51 17.82
C ARG A 400 9.04 0.62 18.39
N ALA A 401 8.76 0.05 19.55
CA ALA A 401 9.68 -0.88 20.21
C ALA A 401 9.36 -2.35 19.89
N GLU A 402 8.09 -2.63 19.52
CA GLU A 402 7.61 -4.00 19.37
C GLU A 402 6.52 -4.13 18.30
N MET A 403 6.41 -5.35 17.73
CA MET A 403 5.39 -5.76 16.78
C MET A 403 5.13 -7.26 16.92
N PHE A 404 3.88 -7.66 16.68
CA PHE A 404 3.44 -9.06 16.81
C PHE A 404 2.66 -9.47 15.57
N TRP A 405 2.73 -10.76 15.24
CA TRP A 405 2.06 -11.34 14.08
C TRP A 405 1.49 -12.71 14.43
N GLU A 406 0.30 -12.97 13.94
CA GLU A 406 -0.36 -14.27 14.03
C GLU A 406 -1.05 -14.61 12.70
N ARG A 407 -0.87 -15.84 12.24
CA ARG A 407 -1.49 -16.38 11.05
C ARG A 407 -1.73 -17.88 11.19
N ARG A 408 -2.98 -18.31 11.31
CA ARG A 408 -3.35 -19.75 11.31
C ARG A 408 -2.48 -20.60 12.23
N GLY A 409 -2.19 -20.12 13.43
CA GLY A 409 -1.33 -20.79 14.40
C GLY A 409 0.17 -20.46 14.30
N ASP A 410 0.66 -19.99 13.16
CA ASP A 410 2.01 -19.42 13.04
C ASP A 410 2.07 -18.07 13.78
N ARG A 411 3.16 -17.84 14.53
CA ARG A 411 3.32 -16.67 15.40
C ARG A 411 4.68 -16.06 15.25
N ALA A 412 4.78 -14.75 15.41
CA ALA A 412 6.06 -14.06 15.53
C ALA A 412 5.95 -12.82 16.42
N ALA A 413 7.07 -12.43 17.00
CA ALA A 413 7.24 -11.18 17.71
C ALA A 413 8.60 -10.56 17.34
N ARG A 414 8.63 -9.23 17.19
CA ARG A 414 9.86 -8.44 17.17
C ARG A 414 9.82 -7.45 18.33
N VAL A 415 10.86 -7.45 19.15
CA VAL A 415 11.06 -6.50 20.25
C VAL A 415 12.50 -5.98 20.17
N GLY A 416 12.64 -4.72 19.81
CA GLY A 416 13.95 -4.17 19.45
C GLY A 416 14.57 -4.95 18.30
N ASN A 417 15.77 -5.53 18.52
CA ASN A 417 16.44 -6.39 17.55
C ASN A 417 16.11 -7.88 17.69
N TRP A 418 15.44 -8.28 18.78
CA TRP A 418 15.04 -9.67 18.96
C TRP A 418 13.84 -10.02 18.11
N LYS A 419 13.92 -11.11 17.36
CA LYS A 419 12.85 -11.73 16.61
C LYS A 419 12.61 -13.15 17.09
N TRP A 420 11.39 -13.44 17.51
CA TRP A 420 10.94 -14.78 17.83
C TRP A 420 9.93 -15.24 16.78
N VAL A 421 10.07 -16.48 16.33
CA VAL A 421 9.17 -17.13 15.37
C VAL A 421 8.78 -18.50 15.94
N GLU A 422 7.50 -18.84 15.83
CA GLU A 422 6.95 -20.16 16.11
C GLU A 422 5.98 -20.51 14.99
N SER A 423 6.32 -21.50 14.17
CA SER A 423 5.48 -21.92 13.05
C SER A 423 5.64 -23.41 12.75
N ALA A 424 4.67 -23.97 12.00
CA ALA A 424 4.75 -25.35 11.52
C ALA A 424 5.98 -25.59 10.60
N ARG A 425 6.59 -24.52 10.07
CA ARG A 425 7.78 -24.58 9.19
C ARG A 425 9.09 -24.33 9.93
N GLY A 426 9.07 -24.37 11.26
CA GLY A 426 10.20 -24.09 12.12
C GLY A 426 10.04 -22.77 12.88
N GLY A 427 11.00 -22.50 13.77
CA GLY A 427 10.99 -21.31 14.62
C GLY A 427 12.33 -21.11 15.28
N GLY A 428 12.39 -20.18 16.23
CA GLY A 428 13.56 -19.85 16.99
C GLY A 428 13.55 -18.41 17.50
N LEU A 429 14.65 -18.04 18.14
CA LEU A 429 14.95 -16.68 18.59
C LEU A 429 16.18 -16.18 17.82
N PHE A 430 16.08 -14.99 17.22
CA PHE A 430 17.12 -14.42 16.35
C PHE A 430 17.46 -13.00 16.78
N ASP A 431 18.72 -12.60 16.66
CA ASP A 431 19.16 -11.21 16.80
C ASP A 431 19.30 -10.58 15.41
N LEU A 432 18.33 -9.77 15.00
CA LEU A 432 18.32 -9.13 13.68
C LEU A 432 19.44 -8.10 13.47
N ALA A 433 20.12 -7.65 14.52
CA ALA A 433 21.26 -6.77 14.38
C ALA A 433 22.46 -7.49 13.75
N THR A 434 22.62 -8.78 14.02
CA THR A 434 23.76 -9.60 13.57
C THR A 434 23.33 -10.71 12.61
N ASP A 435 22.07 -11.11 12.61
CA ASP A 435 21.52 -12.23 11.82
C ASP A 435 20.18 -11.86 11.18
N LEU A 436 20.22 -10.94 10.23
CA LEU A 436 19.03 -10.52 9.48
C LEU A 436 18.40 -11.69 8.67
N GLY A 437 19.18 -12.72 8.38
CA GLY A 437 18.74 -13.91 7.64
C GLY A 437 18.09 -14.98 8.50
N GLU A 438 17.97 -14.77 9.82
CA GLU A 438 17.34 -15.71 10.76
C GLU A 438 17.90 -17.14 10.65
N LYS A 439 19.25 -17.26 10.60
CA LYS A 439 19.98 -18.53 10.39
C LYS A 439 20.34 -19.21 11.70
N ASN A 440 20.61 -18.43 12.77
CA ASN A 440 21.18 -18.90 14.02
C ASN A 440 20.13 -18.80 15.14
N ASP A 441 19.51 -19.92 15.47
CA ASP A 441 18.55 -19.98 16.60
C ASP A 441 19.27 -19.87 17.94
N LEU A 442 19.00 -18.80 18.65
CA LEU A 442 19.55 -18.49 19.98
C LEU A 442 18.62 -18.91 21.13
N SER A 443 17.53 -19.62 20.89
CA SER A 443 16.51 -19.98 21.91
C SER A 443 17.13 -20.74 23.09
N LYS A 444 18.09 -21.65 22.82
CA LYS A 444 18.78 -22.42 23.85
C LYS A 444 19.82 -21.60 24.60
N GLN A 445 20.41 -20.62 23.95
CA GLN A 445 21.50 -19.79 24.53
C GLN A 445 20.92 -18.59 25.31
N LYS A 446 19.70 -18.16 24.97
CA LYS A 446 18.98 -17.00 25.53
C LYS A 446 17.54 -17.38 25.94
N PRO A 447 17.36 -18.39 26.81
CA PRO A 447 16.00 -18.90 27.17
C PRO A 447 15.15 -17.83 27.81
N ASP A 448 15.74 -16.92 28.61
CA ASP A 448 15.00 -15.82 29.27
C ASP A 448 14.44 -14.83 28.25
N VAL A 449 15.21 -14.48 27.21
CA VAL A 449 14.76 -13.63 26.13
C VAL A 449 13.62 -14.30 25.36
N ALA A 450 13.76 -15.58 25.03
CA ALA A 450 12.72 -16.35 24.36
C ALA A 450 11.41 -16.38 25.18
N ALA A 451 11.51 -16.60 26.49
CA ALA A 451 10.37 -16.57 27.41
C ALA A 451 9.71 -15.18 27.47
N GLN A 452 10.51 -14.09 27.52
CA GLN A 452 10.01 -12.73 27.49
C GLN A 452 9.27 -12.42 26.18
N MET A 453 9.80 -12.84 25.02
CA MET A 453 9.14 -12.65 23.72
C MET A 453 7.78 -13.33 23.66
N LYS A 454 7.69 -14.59 24.15
CA LYS A 454 6.43 -15.34 24.26
C LYS A 454 5.43 -14.68 25.21
N ALA A 455 5.90 -14.18 26.35
CA ALA A 455 5.05 -13.45 27.30
C ALA A 455 4.45 -12.17 26.71
N LYS A 456 5.28 -11.38 26.00
CA LYS A 456 4.81 -10.17 25.30
C LYS A 456 3.82 -10.50 24.19
N PHE A 457 4.09 -11.53 23.38
CA PHE A 457 3.13 -12.02 22.38
C PHE A 457 1.78 -12.40 23.04
N THR A 458 1.84 -13.15 24.15
CA THR A 458 0.62 -13.56 24.88
C THR A 458 -0.17 -12.36 25.41
N ALA A 459 0.51 -11.33 25.91
CA ALA A 459 -0.14 -10.10 26.37
C ALA A 459 -0.81 -9.36 25.22
N TRP A 460 -0.11 -9.19 24.08
CA TRP A 460 -0.69 -8.62 22.85
C TRP A 460 -1.90 -9.43 22.37
N LYS A 461 -1.79 -10.77 22.35
CA LYS A 461 -2.89 -11.64 21.91
C LYS A 461 -4.15 -11.45 22.77
N ARG A 462 -4.00 -11.36 24.11
CA ARG A 462 -5.13 -11.07 25.02
C ARG A 462 -5.77 -9.71 24.70
N GLU A 463 -4.98 -8.69 24.39
CA GLU A 463 -5.50 -7.39 23.98
C GLU A 463 -6.28 -7.47 22.67
N MET A 464 -5.79 -8.25 21.69
CA MET A 464 -6.50 -8.47 20.43
C MET A 464 -7.83 -9.23 20.66
N ASP A 465 -7.80 -10.28 21.46
CA ASP A 465 -8.99 -11.11 21.79
C ASP A 465 -10.05 -10.33 22.60
N ALA A 466 -9.62 -9.37 23.42
CA ALA A 466 -10.50 -8.48 24.17
C ALA A 466 -11.08 -7.33 23.34
N SER A 467 -10.64 -7.15 22.08
CA SER A 467 -11.15 -6.11 21.20
C SER A 467 -12.60 -6.40 20.79
N GLU A 468 -13.36 -5.35 20.51
CA GLU A 468 -14.71 -5.51 19.98
C GLU A 468 -14.68 -6.34 18.69
N PRO A 469 -15.47 -7.42 18.59
CA PRO A 469 -15.47 -8.29 17.44
C PRO A 469 -15.82 -7.57 16.13
N ARG A 470 -15.05 -7.84 15.08
CA ARG A 470 -15.28 -7.38 13.70
C ARG A 470 -15.35 -8.58 12.76
N GLY A 471 -16.20 -8.48 11.71
CA GLY A 471 -16.18 -9.45 10.63
C GLY A 471 -14.94 -9.29 9.72
N PRO A 472 -14.66 -10.27 8.85
CA PRO A 472 -15.38 -11.53 8.69
C PRO A 472 -14.98 -12.56 9.75
N PHE A 473 -15.95 -13.14 10.40
CA PHE A 473 -15.70 -14.30 11.25
C PHE A 473 -15.62 -15.56 10.38
N ARG A 474 -14.63 -16.37 10.61
CA ARG A 474 -14.45 -17.67 9.98
C ARG A 474 -14.24 -18.71 11.05
N ASP A 475 -15.06 -19.73 11.02
CA ASP A 475 -14.82 -20.98 11.73
C ASP A 475 -13.86 -21.80 10.86
N TYR A 476 -12.61 -21.91 11.28
CA TYR A 476 -11.61 -22.75 10.64
C TYR A 476 -11.34 -23.98 11.50
#